data_3daff2ede2df86b93e02bc0b340ae5de
#
_entry.id   3daff2ede2df86b93e02bc0b340ae5de
#
_cell.length_a   1.000
_cell.length_b   1.000
_cell.length_c   1.000
_cell.angle_alpha   90.00
_cell.angle_beta   90.00
_cell.angle_gamma   90.00
#
_symmetry.space_group_name_H-M   'P 1'
#
loop_
_entity.id
_entity.type
_entity.pdbx_description
1 polymer ?
#
loop_
_entity_poly.entity_id
_entity_poly.type
_entity_poly.pdbx_seq_one_letter_code
_entity_poly.pdbx_strand_id
1 'polypeptide(L)'
;MALLELQNLKKYFATQKAVDDISLHVEQGQIFGLLGPNGAGKTTLIRMITGIFYPDEGSILFDGKKFDPIKDVGKIGYMPEERGLYKKMKIGEQAMYLAQLKGLSHSEAQSKIKKWFARFEMDSWWNKKVEDLSKGMGQKLQFVTTVLHEPKLIILDEPFSGLDPVNSNLIKDEIFNLSRNGATIIFS
;
A
#
# COMPACT_ATOMS: atom_id res chain seq x y z
N MET A 1 -7.08 -13.62 -14.84
CA MET A 1 -5.61 -13.78 -15.09
C MET A 1 -4.92 -13.27 -13.83
N ALA A 2 -4.02 -14.08 -13.26
CA ALA A 2 -3.34 -13.71 -12.03
C ALA A 2 -2.46 -12.47 -12.24
N LEU A 3 -2.60 -11.48 -11.37
CA LEU A 3 -1.72 -10.31 -11.32
C LEU A 3 -0.46 -10.61 -10.51
N LEU A 4 -0.60 -11.36 -9.42
CA LEU A 4 0.49 -11.74 -8.54
C LEU A 4 0.49 -13.26 -8.34
N GLU A 5 1.64 -13.89 -8.52
CA GLU A 5 1.84 -15.31 -8.21
C GLU A 5 3.10 -15.46 -7.36
N LEU A 6 2.96 -16.19 -6.28
CA LEU A 6 4.07 -16.59 -5.40
C LEU A 6 4.25 -18.10 -5.54
N GLN A 7 5.49 -18.53 -5.77
CA GLN A 7 5.81 -19.93 -6.00
C GLN A 7 6.89 -20.39 -5.03
N ASN A 8 6.51 -21.24 -4.07
CA ASN A 8 7.38 -21.88 -3.08
C ASN A 8 8.32 -20.89 -2.35
N LEU A 9 7.76 -19.72 -1.97
CA LEU A 9 8.55 -18.66 -1.33
C LEU A 9 9.02 -19.09 0.05
N LYS A 10 10.30 -18.87 0.30
CA LYS A 10 10.93 -19.06 1.61
C LYS A 10 11.70 -17.81 2.02
N LYS A 11 11.64 -17.49 3.31
CA LYS A 11 12.45 -16.44 3.94
C LYS A 11 12.79 -16.83 5.37
N TYR A 12 14.08 -17.00 5.59
CA TYR A 12 14.61 -17.39 6.89
C TYR A 12 15.48 -16.28 7.46
N PHE A 13 15.33 -16.03 8.75
CA PHE A 13 16.24 -15.21 9.52
C PHE A 13 17.00 -16.15 10.50
N ALA A 14 18.10 -15.68 11.10
CA ALA A 14 19.01 -16.52 11.89
C ALA A 14 18.30 -17.44 12.92
N THR A 15 17.19 -17.00 13.48
CA THR A 15 16.46 -17.73 14.55
C THR A 15 15.03 -18.13 14.15
N GLN A 16 14.57 -17.79 12.94
CA GLN A 16 13.15 -17.96 12.59
C GLN A 16 12.97 -18.21 11.07
N LYS A 17 12.15 -19.21 10.76
CA LYS A 17 11.55 -19.39 9.45
C LYS A 17 10.35 -18.47 9.35
N ALA A 18 10.55 -17.26 8.84
CA ALA A 18 9.49 -16.24 8.80
C ALA A 18 8.44 -16.53 7.70
N VAL A 19 8.88 -17.10 6.57
CA VAL A 19 8.03 -17.61 5.49
C VAL A 19 8.61 -18.96 5.07
N ASP A 20 7.80 -20.01 5.06
CA ASP A 20 8.23 -21.37 4.77
C ASP A 20 7.29 -22.02 3.75
N ASP A 21 7.75 -22.09 2.50
CA ASP A 21 7.09 -22.75 1.37
C ASP A 21 5.69 -22.21 1.03
N ILE A 22 5.57 -20.89 0.89
CA ILE A 22 4.29 -20.24 0.56
C ILE A 22 4.11 -20.12 -0.95
N SER A 23 2.99 -20.67 -1.43
CA SER A 23 2.51 -20.49 -2.80
C SER A 23 1.09 -19.94 -2.78
N LEU A 24 0.83 -18.88 -3.52
CA LEU A 24 -0.50 -18.30 -3.70
C LEU A 24 -0.58 -17.51 -5.00
N HIS A 25 -1.79 -17.26 -5.46
CA HIS A 25 -2.05 -16.36 -6.58
C HIS A 25 -3.18 -15.39 -6.25
N VAL A 26 -3.10 -14.18 -6.80
CA VAL A 26 -4.12 -13.14 -6.66
C VAL A 26 -4.54 -12.70 -8.05
N GLU A 27 -5.82 -12.85 -8.37
CA GLU A 27 -6.38 -12.45 -9.65
C GLU A 27 -6.47 -10.94 -9.78
N GLN A 28 -6.38 -10.43 -11.01
CA GLN A 28 -6.55 -9.01 -11.29
C GLN A 28 -7.93 -8.53 -10.85
N GLY A 29 -8.00 -7.39 -10.15
CA GLY A 29 -9.23 -6.80 -9.63
C GLY A 29 -9.78 -7.48 -8.36
N GLN A 30 -9.11 -8.52 -7.86
CA GLN A 30 -9.52 -9.24 -6.64
C GLN A 30 -9.17 -8.43 -5.38
N ILE A 31 -10.03 -8.56 -4.36
CA ILE A 31 -9.68 -8.19 -2.97
C ILE A 31 -9.29 -9.48 -2.25
N PHE A 32 -8.05 -9.55 -1.79
CA PHE A 32 -7.46 -10.72 -1.14
C PHE A 32 -7.11 -10.39 0.32
N GLY A 33 -7.64 -11.18 1.26
CA GLY A 33 -7.33 -11.06 2.69
C GLY A 33 -6.17 -11.99 3.08
N LEU A 34 -5.09 -11.42 3.62
CA LEU A 34 -3.96 -12.15 4.16
C LEU A 34 -4.15 -12.31 5.68
N LEU A 35 -4.76 -13.40 6.10
CA LEU A 35 -5.14 -13.63 7.49
C LEU A 35 -4.12 -14.52 8.22
N GLY A 36 -3.93 -14.26 9.50
CA GLY A 36 -3.06 -15.05 10.37
C GLY A 36 -2.74 -14.33 11.67
N PRO A 37 -2.27 -15.05 12.71
CA PRO A 37 -1.89 -14.44 13.98
C PRO A 37 -0.69 -13.52 13.85
N ASN A 38 -0.44 -12.72 14.89
CA ASN A 38 0.79 -11.93 14.96
C ASN A 38 2.00 -12.85 14.94
N GLY A 39 3.04 -12.47 14.19
CA GLY A 39 4.24 -13.29 14.00
C GLY A 39 4.11 -14.40 12.94
N ALA A 40 2.96 -14.56 12.27
CA ALA A 40 2.77 -15.56 11.21
C ALA A 40 3.55 -15.29 9.91
N GLY A 41 4.36 -14.24 9.86
CA GLY A 41 5.15 -13.91 8.66
C GLY A 41 4.45 -13.02 7.64
N LYS A 42 3.21 -12.53 7.89
CA LYS A 42 2.45 -11.69 6.96
C LYS A 42 3.25 -10.47 6.48
N THR A 43 3.77 -9.68 7.39
CA THR A 43 4.57 -8.48 7.07
C THR A 43 5.85 -8.86 6.30
N THR A 44 6.48 -10.00 6.61
CA THR A 44 7.65 -10.49 5.85
C THR A 44 7.25 -10.85 4.42
N LEU A 45 6.13 -11.54 4.23
CA LEU A 45 5.60 -11.86 2.91
C LEU A 45 5.27 -10.59 2.11
N ILE A 46 4.59 -9.62 2.72
CA ILE A 46 4.30 -8.30 2.12
C ILE A 46 5.61 -7.60 1.71
N ARG A 47 6.63 -7.59 2.55
CA ARG A 47 7.92 -6.98 2.24
C ARG A 47 8.67 -7.69 1.10
N MET A 48 8.43 -8.97 0.87
CA MET A 48 8.95 -9.66 -0.33
C MET A 48 8.18 -9.25 -1.59
N ILE A 49 6.85 -9.19 -1.52
CA ILE A 49 6.00 -8.75 -2.64
C ILE A 49 6.31 -7.30 -3.05
N THR A 50 6.66 -6.45 -2.10
CA THR A 50 7.01 -5.04 -2.36
C THR A 50 8.49 -4.83 -2.72
N GLY A 51 9.29 -5.89 -2.75
CA GLY A 51 10.71 -5.82 -3.10
C GLY A 51 11.62 -5.25 -2.00
N ILE A 52 11.11 -5.08 -0.76
CA ILE A 52 11.91 -4.66 0.40
C ILE A 52 12.83 -5.80 0.85
N PHE A 53 12.35 -7.04 0.79
CA PHE A 53 13.15 -8.24 1.03
C PHE A 53 13.19 -9.12 -0.23
N TYR A 54 14.32 -9.76 -0.45
CA TYR A 54 14.42 -10.83 -1.45
C TYR A 54 14.08 -12.18 -0.79
N PRO A 55 13.32 -13.06 -1.45
CA PRO A 55 13.15 -14.44 -1.00
C PRO A 55 14.49 -15.17 -1.02
N ASP A 56 14.67 -16.13 -0.12
CA ASP A 56 15.85 -17.01 -0.12
C ASP A 56 15.65 -18.14 -1.14
N GLU A 57 14.41 -18.61 -1.32
CA GLU A 57 14.01 -19.57 -2.33
C GLU A 57 12.63 -19.20 -2.91
N GLY A 58 12.31 -19.77 -4.06
CA GLY A 58 11.07 -19.55 -4.77
C GLY A 58 11.10 -18.35 -5.71
N SER A 59 9.95 -17.98 -6.25
CA SER A 59 9.84 -16.88 -7.21
C SER A 59 8.54 -16.10 -7.05
N ILE A 60 8.59 -14.83 -7.45
CA ILE A 60 7.44 -13.93 -7.52
C ILE A 60 7.23 -13.56 -8.99
N LEU A 61 6.01 -13.79 -9.49
CA LEU A 61 5.58 -13.29 -10.78
C LEU A 61 4.60 -12.14 -10.57
N PHE A 62 4.78 -11.07 -11.33
CA PHE A 62 3.90 -9.92 -11.33
C PHE A 62 3.50 -9.59 -12.77
N ASP A 63 2.20 -9.50 -13.02
CA ASP A 63 1.66 -9.26 -14.37
C ASP A 63 2.19 -10.26 -15.41
N GLY A 64 2.26 -11.55 -15.02
CA GLY A 64 2.72 -12.68 -15.84
C GLY A 64 4.25 -12.74 -16.10
N LYS A 65 5.04 -11.88 -15.43
CA LYS A 65 6.51 -11.82 -15.58
C LYS A 65 7.18 -11.94 -14.23
N LYS A 66 8.46 -12.38 -14.23
CA LYS A 66 9.27 -12.36 -13.02
C LYS A 66 9.32 -10.95 -12.46
N PHE A 67 8.97 -10.80 -11.18
CA PHE A 67 8.94 -9.52 -10.48
C PHE A 67 10.33 -8.87 -10.47
N ASP A 68 10.37 -7.62 -10.90
CA ASP A 68 11.57 -6.77 -10.87
C ASP A 68 11.29 -5.58 -9.94
N PRO A 69 11.88 -5.56 -8.72
CA PRO A 69 11.61 -4.48 -7.75
C PRO A 69 11.87 -3.08 -8.28
N ILE A 70 12.83 -2.92 -9.21
CA ILE A 70 13.17 -1.60 -9.77
C ILE A 70 12.10 -1.12 -10.73
N LYS A 71 11.59 -2.01 -11.59
CA LYS A 71 10.63 -1.66 -12.65
C LYS A 71 9.18 -1.70 -12.18
N ASP A 72 8.87 -2.62 -11.25
CA ASP A 72 7.49 -2.92 -10.91
C ASP A 72 7.01 -2.20 -9.64
N VAL A 73 7.94 -1.71 -8.77
CA VAL A 73 7.57 -1.00 -7.53
C VAL A 73 6.71 0.26 -7.78
N GLY A 74 6.85 0.88 -8.94
CA GLY A 74 5.99 2.00 -9.36
C GLY A 74 4.53 1.61 -9.63
N LYS A 75 4.26 0.30 -9.86
CA LYS A 75 2.91 -0.25 -10.10
C LYS A 75 2.27 -0.78 -8.81
N ILE A 76 2.98 -0.68 -7.68
CA ILE A 76 2.56 -1.18 -6.39
C ILE A 76 2.40 -0.01 -5.41
N GLY A 77 1.24 0.09 -4.78
CA GLY A 77 0.99 0.94 -3.64
C GLY A 77 1.11 0.10 -2.36
N TYR A 78 1.95 0.52 -1.43
CA TYR A 78 2.09 -0.15 -0.13
C TYR A 78 1.85 0.82 1.00
N MET A 79 0.90 0.49 1.84
CA MET A 79 0.58 1.17 3.08
C MET A 79 1.01 0.29 4.25
N PRO A 80 2.16 0.55 4.88
CA PRO A 80 2.63 -0.20 6.03
C PRO A 80 1.83 0.14 7.30
N GLU A 81 1.82 -0.77 8.26
CA GLU A 81 1.25 -0.55 9.61
C GLU A 81 1.91 0.65 10.29
N GLU A 82 3.24 0.72 10.24
CA GLU A 82 4.00 1.87 10.76
C GLU A 82 3.99 3.02 9.74
N ARG A 83 3.71 4.22 10.23
CA ARG A 83 3.58 5.39 9.38
C ARG A 83 4.92 5.87 8.86
N GLY A 84 5.14 5.71 7.56
CA GLY A 84 6.29 6.26 6.84
C GLY A 84 6.16 7.75 6.49
N LEU A 85 5.44 8.54 7.31
CA LEU A 85 5.19 9.95 7.04
C LEU A 85 6.28 10.84 7.66
N TYR A 86 6.75 11.84 6.91
CA TYR A 86 7.76 12.80 7.36
C TYR A 86 7.13 13.87 8.24
N LYS A 87 7.29 13.75 9.55
CA LYS A 87 6.59 14.56 10.57
C LYS A 87 6.70 16.08 10.37
N LYS A 88 7.85 16.57 9.95
CA LYS A 88 8.11 18.03 9.79
C LYS A 88 7.66 18.61 8.46
N MET A 89 7.31 17.78 7.48
CA MET A 89 6.80 18.26 6.20
C MET A 89 5.36 18.73 6.31
N LYS A 90 4.97 19.67 5.46
CA LYS A 90 3.57 20.00 5.25
C LYS A 90 2.86 18.86 4.50
N ILE A 91 1.59 18.66 4.80
CA ILE A 91 0.79 17.56 4.25
C ILE A 91 0.73 17.61 2.73
N GLY A 92 0.48 18.81 2.14
CA GLY A 92 0.48 18.96 0.69
C GLY A 92 1.85 18.72 0.06
N GLU A 93 2.93 19.19 0.70
CA GLU A 93 4.31 18.95 0.24
C GLU A 93 4.65 17.47 0.24
N GLN A 94 4.28 16.75 1.31
CA GLN A 94 4.52 15.31 1.38
C GLN A 94 3.72 14.53 0.34
N ALA A 95 2.45 14.86 0.15
CA ALA A 95 1.62 14.21 -0.86
C ALA A 95 2.20 14.44 -2.27
N MET A 96 2.63 15.67 -2.58
CA MET A 96 3.32 16.01 -3.84
C MET A 96 4.62 15.22 -4.01
N TYR A 97 5.46 15.19 -2.98
CA TYR A 97 6.75 14.48 -2.99
C TYR A 97 6.56 12.99 -3.28
N LEU A 98 5.66 12.32 -2.54
CA LEU A 98 5.40 10.88 -2.72
C LEU A 98 4.77 10.56 -4.08
N ALA A 99 3.89 11.43 -4.59
CA ALA A 99 3.30 11.29 -5.92
C ALA A 99 4.36 11.37 -7.03
N GLN A 100 5.28 12.34 -6.93
CA GLN A 100 6.36 12.52 -7.91
C GLN A 100 7.39 11.38 -7.83
N LEU A 101 7.69 10.84 -6.65
CA LEU A 101 8.51 9.62 -6.51
C LEU A 101 7.91 8.41 -7.23
N LYS A 102 6.58 8.37 -7.36
CA LYS A 102 5.85 7.33 -8.11
C LYS A 102 5.66 7.67 -9.59
N GLY A 103 6.33 8.71 -10.09
CA GLY A 103 6.38 9.04 -11.51
C GLY A 103 5.32 10.01 -12.00
N LEU A 104 4.46 10.57 -11.13
CA LEU A 104 3.50 11.59 -11.55
C LEU A 104 4.21 12.92 -11.83
N SER A 105 3.81 13.61 -12.89
CA SER A 105 4.19 15.00 -13.11
C SER A 105 3.62 15.90 -12.02
N HIS A 106 4.20 17.10 -11.84
CA HIS A 106 3.72 18.07 -10.84
C HIS A 106 2.24 18.41 -11.02
N SER A 107 1.79 18.64 -12.26
CA SER A 107 0.40 19.01 -12.57
C SER A 107 -0.58 17.86 -12.30
N GLU A 108 -0.22 16.63 -12.70
CA GLU A 108 -1.02 15.44 -12.43
C GLU A 108 -1.13 15.17 -10.93
N ALA A 109 0.01 15.22 -10.21
CA ALA A 109 0.05 15.04 -8.77
C ALA A 109 -0.86 16.07 -8.08
N GLN A 110 -0.73 17.35 -8.40
CA GLN A 110 -1.56 18.40 -7.82
C GLN A 110 -3.05 18.19 -8.07
N SER A 111 -3.43 17.83 -9.31
CA SER A 111 -4.83 17.58 -9.67
C SER A 111 -5.40 16.40 -8.90
N LYS A 112 -4.67 15.27 -8.83
CA LYS A 112 -5.10 14.07 -8.12
C LYS A 112 -5.16 14.30 -6.61
N ILE A 113 -4.17 14.96 -6.02
CA ILE A 113 -4.17 15.28 -4.59
C ILE A 113 -5.39 16.11 -4.21
N LYS A 114 -5.71 17.17 -4.97
CA LYS A 114 -6.90 17.99 -4.71
C LYS A 114 -8.18 17.16 -4.73
N LYS A 115 -8.35 16.26 -5.71
CA LYS A 115 -9.51 15.37 -5.77
C LYS A 115 -9.62 14.45 -4.56
N TRP A 116 -8.51 13.83 -4.15
CA TRP A 116 -8.46 12.96 -2.98
C TRP A 116 -8.68 13.72 -1.67
N PHE A 117 -8.09 14.93 -1.54
CA PHE A 117 -8.24 15.75 -0.35
C PHE A 117 -9.70 16.23 -0.19
N ALA A 118 -10.34 16.66 -1.27
CA ALA A 118 -11.77 17.01 -1.23
C ALA A 118 -12.62 15.79 -0.80
N ARG A 119 -12.36 14.60 -1.35
CA ARG A 119 -13.08 13.37 -1.04
C ARG A 119 -12.93 12.91 0.41
N PHE A 120 -11.77 13.16 1.03
CA PHE A 120 -11.45 12.80 2.41
C PHE A 120 -11.63 13.96 3.40
N GLU A 121 -12.17 15.12 2.93
CA GLU A 121 -12.36 16.33 3.73
C GLU A 121 -11.03 16.87 4.31
N MET A 122 -9.97 16.83 3.50
CA MET A 122 -8.60 17.19 3.89
C MET A 122 -8.13 18.51 3.27
N ASP A 123 -8.98 19.26 2.55
CA ASP A 123 -8.58 20.48 1.82
C ASP A 123 -7.92 21.52 2.74
N SER A 124 -8.45 21.69 3.95
CA SER A 124 -7.92 22.63 4.94
C SER A 124 -6.57 22.23 5.54
N TRP A 125 -6.09 21.00 5.24
CA TRP A 125 -4.88 20.46 5.86
C TRP A 125 -3.62 20.72 5.02
N TRP A 126 -3.75 21.20 3.82
CA TRP A 126 -2.64 21.37 2.86
C TRP A 126 -1.37 21.97 3.48
N ASN A 127 -1.53 23.04 4.26
CA ASN A 127 -0.41 23.78 4.89
C ASN A 127 -0.11 23.35 6.33
N LYS A 128 -0.86 22.40 6.91
CA LYS A 128 -0.56 21.86 8.24
C LYS A 128 0.62 20.93 8.17
N LYS A 129 1.34 20.78 9.26
CA LYS A 129 2.42 19.79 9.37
C LYS A 129 1.85 18.40 9.65
N VAL A 130 2.57 17.38 9.20
CA VAL A 130 2.20 15.99 9.45
C VAL A 130 2.18 15.65 10.94
N GLU A 131 3.07 16.26 11.73
CA GLU A 131 3.09 16.07 13.19
C GLU A 131 1.84 16.57 13.92
N ASP A 132 1.08 17.48 13.31
CA ASP A 132 -0.17 18.02 13.86
C ASP A 132 -1.38 17.10 13.62
N LEU A 133 -1.20 16.00 12.88
CA LEU A 133 -2.28 15.08 12.55
C LEU A 133 -2.64 14.15 13.72
N SER A 134 -3.94 13.98 13.97
CA SER A 134 -4.41 12.87 14.79
C SER A 134 -4.07 11.52 14.13
N LYS A 135 -4.20 10.43 14.91
CA LYS A 135 -3.96 9.08 14.38
C LYS A 135 -4.81 8.78 13.14
N GLY A 136 -6.11 9.08 13.19
CA GLY A 136 -7.02 8.86 12.05
C GLY A 136 -6.70 9.75 10.83
N MET A 137 -6.35 11.00 11.06
CA MET A 137 -5.93 11.91 9.98
C MET A 137 -4.64 11.41 9.30
N GLY A 138 -3.66 10.95 10.07
CA GLY A 138 -2.45 10.36 9.51
C GLY A 138 -2.73 9.11 8.67
N GLN A 139 -3.70 8.29 9.10
CA GLN A 139 -4.13 7.10 8.35
C GLN A 139 -4.77 7.47 7.00
N LYS A 140 -5.65 8.49 6.98
CA LYS A 140 -6.22 9.03 5.74
C LYS A 140 -5.13 9.52 4.78
N LEU A 141 -4.17 10.30 5.27
CA LEU A 141 -3.07 10.80 4.45
C LEU A 141 -2.24 9.64 3.88
N GLN A 142 -1.92 8.65 4.70
CA GLN A 142 -1.15 7.49 4.29
C GLN A 142 -1.90 6.67 3.22
N PHE A 143 -3.20 6.45 3.40
CA PHE A 143 -4.02 5.80 2.39
C PHE A 143 -4.01 6.57 1.06
N VAL A 144 -4.30 7.87 1.09
CA VAL A 144 -4.30 8.72 -0.10
C VAL A 144 -2.95 8.65 -0.83
N THR A 145 -1.85 8.83 -0.12
CA THR A 145 -0.51 8.77 -0.75
C THR A 145 -0.14 7.40 -1.31
N THR A 146 -0.75 6.33 -0.79
CA THR A 146 -0.56 4.97 -1.28
C THR A 146 -1.25 4.73 -2.63
N VAL A 147 -2.44 5.31 -2.84
CA VAL A 147 -3.27 5.04 -4.02
C VAL A 147 -3.18 6.10 -5.12
N LEU A 148 -2.55 7.23 -4.83
CA LEU A 148 -2.54 8.44 -5.66
C LEU A 148 -2.01 8.23 -7.08
N HIS A 149 -1.04 7.34 -7.26
CA HIS A 149 -0.43 6.99 -8.54
C HIS A 149 -1.17 5.89 -9.31
N GLU A 150 -2.37 5.50 -8.84
CA GLU A 150 -3.24 4.49 -9.45
C GLU A 150 -2.52 3.14 -9.69
N PRO A 151 -1.97 2.53 -8.63
CA PRO A 151 -1.22 1.28 -8.76
C PRO A 151 -2.10 0.11 -9.21
N LYS A 152 -1.53 -0.86 -9.93
CA LYS A 152 -2.21 -2.12 -10.28
C LYS A 152 -2.46 -3.00 -9.06
N LEU A 153 -1.52 -3.00 -8.10
CA LEU A 153 -1.59 -3.74 -6.84
C LEU A 153 -1.51 -2.77 -5.67
N ILE A 154 -2.48 -2.85 -4.78
CA ILE A 154 -2.52 -2.08 -3.52
C ILE A 154 -2.38 -3.07 -2.38
N ILE A 155 -1.40 -2.84 -1.51
CA ILE A 155 -1.19 -3.65 -0.30
C ILE A 155 -1.42 -2.75 0.91
N LEU A 156 -2.34 -3.14 1.77
CA LEU A 156 -2.76 -2.40 2.96
C LEU A 156 -2.51 -3.26 4.19
N ASP A 157 -1.54 -2.84 5.01
CA ASP A 157 -1.21 -3.52 6.27
C ASP A 157 -1.89 -2.76 7.41
N GLU A 158 -2.87 -3.39 8.07
CA GLU A 158 -3.69 -2.82 9.14
C GLU A 158 -4.35 -1.45 8.77
N PRO A 159 -5.08 -1.34 7.63
CA PRO A 159 -5.55 -0.05 7.11
C PRO A 159 -6.57 0.66 8.00
N PHE A 160 -7.21 -0.06 8.91
CA PHE A 160 -8.25 0.47 9.80
C PHE A 160 -7.76 0.77 11.21
N SER A 161 -6.49 0.51 11.50
CA SER A 161 -5.92 0.69 12.84
C SER A 161 -6.01 2.13 13.31
N GLY A 162 -6.72 2.35 14.42
CA GLY A 162 -6.88 3.67 15.07
C GLY A 162 -7.81 4.63 14.36
N LEU A 163 -8.68 4.13 13.49
CA LEU A 163 -9.78 4.86 12.92
C LEU A 163 -11.06 4.66 13.75
N ASP A 164 -11.89 5.71 13.83
CA ASP A 164 -13.26 5.60 14.27
C ASP A 164 -14.12 4.93 13.17
N PRO A 165 -15.35 4.49 13.50
CA PRO A 165 -16.21 3.78 12.55
C PRO A 165 -16.51 4.55 11.26
N VAL A 166 -16.67 5.88 11.33
CA VAL A 166 -17.00 6.72 10.16
C VAL A 166 -15.83 6.74 9.20
N ASN A 167 -14.63 7.01 9.70
CA ASN A 167 -13.41 7.04 8.90
C ASN A 167 -13.01 5.65 8.36
N SER A 168 -13.29 4.59 9.14
CA SER A 168 -13.10 3.21 8.68
C SER A 168 -14.02 2.87 7.51
N ASN A 169 -15.28 3.27 7.56
CA ASN A 169 -16.23 3.04 6.47
C ASN A 169 -15.83 3.82 5.21
N LEU A 170 -15.38 5.06 5.35
CA LEU A 170 -14.89 5.85 4.23
C LEU A 170 -13.73 5.12 3.49
N ILE A 171 -12.74 4.61 4.22
CA ILE A 171 -11.63 3.86 3.61
C ILE A 171 -12.12 2.55 2.99
N LYS A 172 -13.05 1.82 3.63
CA LYS A 172 -13.65 0.60 3.06
C LYS A 172 -14.33 0.87 1.72
N ASP A 173 -15.15 1.93 1.66
CA ASP A 173 -15.85 2.29 0.44
C ASP A 173 -14.87 2.62 -0.69
N GLU A 174 -13.76 3.30 -0.37
CA GLU A 174 -12.72 3.59 -1.33
C GLU A 174 -11.96 2.33 -1.80
N ILE A 175 -11.68 1.39 -0.91
CA ILE A 175 -11.09 0.09 -1.26
C ILE A 175 -12.01 -0.63 -2.27
N PHE A 176 -13.33 -0.70 -2.02
CA PHE A 176 -14.27 -1.29 -2.96
C PHE A 176 -14.34 -0.54 -4.29
N ASN A 177 -14.33 0.79 -4.26
CA ASN A 177 -14.34 1.60 -5.48
C ASN A 177 -13.07 1.38 -6.31
N LEU A 178 -11.90 1.32 -5.69
CA LEU A 178 -10.63 1.04 -6.37
C LEU A 178 -10.63 -0.35 -7.01
N SER A 179 -11.13 -1.36 -6.29
CA SER A 179 -11.25 -2.73 -6.83
C SER A 179 -12.22 -2.79 -8.02
N ARG A 180 -13.39 -2.14 -7.93
CA ARG A 180 -14.35 -2.04 -9.07
C ARG A 180 -13.75 -1.35 -10.30
N ASN A 181 -12.78 -0.46 -10.09
CA ASN A 181 -12.05 0.21 -11.16
C ASN A 181 -10.81 -0.58 -11.62
N GLY A 182 -10.67 -1.84 -11.21
CA GLY A 182 -9.66 -2.77 -11.70
C GLY A 182 -8.39 -2.86 -10.88
N ALA A 183 -8.26 -2.15 -9.76
CA ALA A 183 -7.13 -2.32 -8.86
C ALA A 183 -7.24 -3.66 -8.11
N THR A 184 -6.12 -4.38 -7.98
CA THR A 184 -6.02 -5.57 -7.14
C THR A 184 -5.59 -5.18 -5.74
N ILE A 185 -6.22 -5.72 -4.71
CA ILE A 185 -6.00 -5.28 -3.34
C ILE A 185 -5.66 -6.48 -2.44
N ILE A 186 -4.59 -6.35 -1.67
CA ILE A 186 -4.24 -7.27 -0.58
C ILE A 186 -4.32 -6.49 0.71
N PHE A 187 -5.00 -7.01 1.71
CA PHE A 187 -4.99 -6.44 3.06
C PHE A 187 -4.73 -7.49 4.13
N SER A 188 -4.07 -7.09 5.21
CA SER A 188 -3.82 -7.95 6.37
C SER A 188 -4.34 -7.31 7.65
#